data_7f898274cae8767bfa5c1fb177601f22
#
_entry.id   7f898274cae8767bfa5c1fb177601f22
#
_cell.length_a   1.000
_cell.length_b   1.000
_cell.length_c   1.000
_cell.angle_alpha   90.00
_cell.angle_beta   90.00
_cell.angle_gamma   90.00
#
_symmetry.space_group_name_H-M   'P 1'
#
loop_
_entity.id
_entity.type
_entity.pdbx_description
1 polymer ?
#
loop_
_entity_poly.entity_id
_entity_poly.type
_entity_poly.pdbx_seq_one_letter_code
_entity_poly.pdbx_strand_id
1 'polypeptide(L)'
;NLDILRRADAIAREELTAAGQDQSIWQCPVVLLADVRSVGVQGDGRTYGHPIVLRPVSSEDAMTADWTRVPYEVLETISTRITNEVSEVNRVVVDITSKPPGTIEWE
;
A
#
# COMPACT_ATOMS: atom_id res chain seq x y z
N ASN A 1 14.02 6.64 5.08
CA ASN A 1 12.87 6.42 4.16
C ASN A 1 12.87 5.04 3.55
N LEU A 2 14.02 4.56 3.12
CA LEU A 2 14.09 3.22 2.52
C LEU A 2 13.71 2.14 3.53
N ASP A 3 14.09 2.31 4.78
CA ASP A 3 13.73 1.36 5.83
C ASP A 3 12.23 1.33 6.09
N ILE A 4 11.60 2.49 6.09
CA ILE A 4 10.14 2.60 6.25
C ILE A 4 9.45 1.86 5.11
N LEU A 5 9.90 2.11 3.89
CA LEU A 5 9.33 1.49 2.70
C LEU A 5 9.49 -0.03 2.71
N ARG A 6 10.67 -0.51 3.11
CA ARG A 6 10.93 -1.95 3.18
C ARG A 6 10.03 -2.65 4.19
N ARG A 7 9.83 -2.03 5.35
CA ARG A 7 8.96 -2.60 6.39
C ARG A 7 7.52 -2.64 5.92
N ALA A 8 7.03 -1.57 5.31
CA ALA A 8 5.66 -1.52 4.80
C ALA A 8 5.45 -2.51 3.67
N ASP A 9 6.42 -2.62 2.75
CA ASP A 9 6.35 -3.57 1.64
C ASP A 9 6.33 -5.01 2.14
N ALA A 10 7.16 -5.33 3.14
CA ALA A 10 7.20 -6.67 3.70
C ALA A 10 5.86 -7.05 4.32
N ILE A 11 5.22 -6.13 5.05
CA ILE A 11 3.92 -6.38 5.67
C ILE A 11 2.85 -6.63 4.60
N ALA A 12 2.81 -5.77 3.59
CA ALA A 12 1.82 -5.92 2.51
C ALA A 12 1.99 -7.27 1.81
N ARG A 13 3.24 -7.63 1.50
CA ARG A 13 3.54 -8.88 0.82
C ARG A 13 3.16 -10.10 1.66
N GLU A 14 3.47 -10.06 2.96
CA GLU A 14 3.12 -11.15 3.86
C GLU A 14 1.62 -11.39 3.91
N GLU A 15 0.84 -10.32 4.03
CA GLU A 15 -0.61 -10.46 4.16
C GLU A 15 -1.25 -10.88 2.84
N LEU A 16 -0.75 -10.38 1.73
CA LEU A 16 -1.27 -10.78 0.42
C LEU A 16 -0.98 -12.27 0.16
N THR A 17 0.21 -12.73 0.50
CA THR A 17 0.57 -14.14 0.35
C THR A 17 -0.27 -15.02 1.28
N ALA A 18 -0.42 -14.62 2.54
CA ALA A 18 -1.20 -15.38 3.52
C ALA A 18 -2.65 -15.52 3.10
N ALA A 19 -3.18 -14.52 2.39
CA ALA A 19 -4.56 -14.54 1.91
C ALA A 19 -4.71 -15.19 0.53
N GLY A 20 -3.62 -15.70 -0.06
CA GLY A 20 -3.66 -16.33 -1.37
C GLY A 20 -3.80 -15.34 -2.53
N GLN A 21 -3.60 -14.05 -2.28
CA GLN A 21 -3.78 -13.02 -3.31
C GLN A 21 -2.57 -12.89 -4.22
N ASP A 22 -1.42 -13.42 -3.83
CA ASP A 22 -0.21 -13.37 -4.64
C ASP A 22 -0.37 -14.10 -5.98
N GLN A 23 -1.35 -14.99 -6.09
CA GLN A 23 -1.63 -15.71 -7.33
C GLN A 23 -2.30 -14.82 -8.38
N SER A 24 -3.05 -13.81 -7.95
CA SER A 24 -3.83 -12.95 -8.85
C SER A 24 -3.18 -11.58 -9.04
N ILE A 25 -2.19 -11.25 -8.25
CA ILE A 25 -1.52 -9.94 -8.32
C ILE A 25 -0.21 -10.09 -9.07
N TRP A 26 -0.07 -9.30 -10.15
CA TRP A 26 1.17 -9.30 -10.92
C TRP A 26 2.25 -8.47 -10.23
N GLN A 27 1.89 -7.28 -9.76
CA GLN A 27 2.77 -6.40 -9.00
C GLN A 27 1.96 -5.66 -7.95
N CYS A 28 2.61 -5.29 -6.87
CA CYS A 28 2.01 -4.42 -5.86
C CYS A 28 3.07 -3.44 -5.37
N PRO A 29 3.38 -2.41 -6.16
CA PRO A 29 4.28 -1.37 -5.69
C PRO A 29 3.74 -0.70 -4.43
N VAL A 30 4.66 -0.40 -3.52
CA VAL A 30 4.36 0.31 -2.28
C VAL A 30 5.11 1.64 -2.36
N VAL A 31 4.39 2.73 -2.17
CA VAL A 31 4.95 4.08 -2.33
C VAL A 31 4.86 4.82 -1.01
N LEU A 32 5.98 5.37 -0.56
CA LEU A 32 6.00 6.24 0.61
C LEU A 32 5.95 7.69 0.12
N LEU A 33 4.92 8.44 0.55
CA LEU A 33 4.82 9.86 0.22
C LEU A 33 5.55 10.66 1.29
N ALA A 34 6.89 10.68 1.20
CA ALA A 34 7.75 11.25 2.23
C ALA A 34 7.59 12.77 2.38
N ASP A 35 7.17 13.45 1.31
CA ASP A 35 6.98 14.89 1.32
C ASP A 35 5.57 15.31 1.72
N VAL A 36 4.69 14.34 1.98
CA VAL A 36 3.32 14.60 2.42
C VAL A 36 3.21 14.31 3.90
N ARG A 37 2.69 15.28 4.64
CA ARG A 37 2.45 15.11 6.07
C ARG A 37 1.00 14.70 6.26
N SER A 38 0.80 13.55 6.89
CA SER A 38 -0.53 13.03 7.18
C SER A 38 -0.83 13.25 8.67
N VAL A 39 -2.03 13.73 8.94
CA VAL A 39 -2.48 13.97 10.31
C VAL A 39 -3.11 12.69 10.84
N GLY A 40 -2.71 12.30 12.04
CA GLY A 40 -3.28 11.17 12.74
C GLY A 40 -3.65 11.52 14.17
N VAL A 41 -4.25 10.57 14.85
CA VAL A 41 -4.59 10.70 16.27
C VAL A 41 -4.08 9.49 17.00
N GLN A 42 -3.38 9.72 18.11
CA GLN A 42 -2.90 8.65 18.96
C GLN A 42 -3.12 9.09 20.41
N GLY A 43 -3.89 8.29 21.15
CA GLY A 43 -4.31 8.69 22.48
C GLY A 43 -5.18 9.94 22.40
N ASP A 44 -4.85 10.95 23.20
CA ASP A 44 -5.57 12.21 23.22
C ASP A 44 -4.95 13.25 22.27
N GLY A 45 -3.86 12.90 21.60
CA GLY A 45 -3.07 13.85 20.84
C GLY A 45 -3.14 13.66 19.34
N ARG A 46 -2.93 14.77 18.63
CA ARG A 46 -2.76 14.77 17.19
C ARG A 46 -1.31 14.38 16.88
N THR A 47 -1.13 13.49 15.92
CA THR A 47 0.20 13.07 15.49
C THR A 47 0.38 13.39 14.01
N TYR A 48 1.64 13.37 13.57
CA TYR A 48 1.97 13.60 12.18
C TYR A 48 2.83 12.42 11.69
N GLY A 49 2.54 11.98 10.50
CA GLY A 49 3.28 10.91 9.85
C GLY A 49 3.17 11.06 8.35
N HIS A 50 3.37 9.95 7.65
CA HIS A 50 3.32 9.95 6.19
C HIS A 50 2.35 8.88 5.71
N PRO A 51 1.72 9.11 4.53
CA PRO A 51 0.88 8.06 3.94
C PRO A 51 1.72 7.08 3.15
N ILE A 52 1.26 5.83 3.14
CA ILE A 52 1.74 4.78 2.25
C ILE A 52 0.65 4.52 1.21
N VAL A 53 1.05 4.37 -0.04
CA VAL A 53 0.14 4.00 -1.12
C VAL A 53 0.44 2.57 -1.55
N LEU A 54 -0.61 1.75 -1.62
CA LEU A 54 -0.54 0.41 -2.20
C LEU A 54 -1.11 0.46 -3.61
N ARG A 55 -0.43 -0.17 -4.56
CA ARG A 55 -0.92 -0.22 -5.94
C ARG A 55 -0.92 -1.66 -6.44
N PRO A 56 -1.88 -2.49 -5.97
CA PRO A 56 -1.97 -3.86 -6.46
C PRO A 56 -2.54 -3.87 -7.88
N VAL A 57 -1.82 -4.49 -8.80
CA VAL A 57 -2.23 -4.55 -10.21
C VAL A 57 -2.16 -5.97 -10.71
N SER A 58 -3.11 -6.28 -11.59
CA SER A 58 -3.20 -7.55 -12.28
C SER A 58 -3.12 -7.28 -13.78
N SER A 59 -2.36 -8.08 -14.52
CA SER A 59 -2.21 -7.86 -15.94
C SER A 59 -1.72 -9.13 -16.61
N GLU A 60 -2.11 -9.30 -17.88
CA GLU A 60 -1.57 -10.36 -18.71
C GLU A 60 -0.40 -9.86 -19.57
N ASP A 61 -0.23 -8.54 -19.66
CA ASP A 61 0.92 -7.95 -20.35
C ASP A 61 1.26 -6.60 -19.73
N ALA A 62 2.45 -6.08 -20.06
CA ALA A 62 2.97 -4.86 -19.45
C ALA A 62 2.39 -3.58 -20.03
N MET A 63 1.65 -3.66 -21.13
CA MET A 63 1.08 -2.49 -21.77
C MET A 63 -0.18 -2.03 -21.10
N THR A 64 -0.95 -2.97 -20.56
CA THR A 64 -2.20 -2.67 -19.85
C THR A 64 -2.18 -3.36 -18.49
N ALA A 65 -2.79 -2.75 -17.51
CA ALA A 65 -2.93 -3.33 -16.19
C ALA A 65 -4.19 -2.78 -15.55
N ASP A 66 -4.86 -3.63 -14.80
CA ASP A 66 -6.02 -3.23 -14.03
C ASP A 66 -5.68 -3.33 -12.55
N TRP A 67 -6.31 -2.49 -11.73
CA TRP A 67 -6.09 -2.60 -10.28
C TRP A 67 -6.76 -3.86 -9.76
N THR A 68 -6.12 -4.51 -8.79
CA THR A 68 -6.62 -5.75 -8.21
C THR A 68 -7.61 -5.44 -7.10
N ARG A 69 -8.79 -6.08 -7.14
CA ARG A 69 -9.81 -5.93 -6.10
C ARG A 69 -9.48 -6.85 -4.95
N VAL A 70 -8.54 -6.41 -4.12
CA VAL A 70 -8.15 -7.16 -2.94
C VAL A 70 -9.30 -7.17 -1.95
N PRO A 71 -9.62 -8.30 -1.32
CA PRO A 71 -10.72 -8.33 -0.34
C PRO A 71 -10.52 -7.28 0.75
N TYR A 72 -11.62 -6.66 1.16
CA TYR A 72 -11.56 -5.56 2.12
C TYR A 72 -10.91 -5.96 3.45
N GLU A 73 -11.17 -7.18 3.92
CA GLU A 73 -10.58 -7.66 5.17
C GLU A 73 -9.06 -7.81 5.08
N VAL A 74 -8.54 -8.11 3.89
CA VAL A 74 -7.09 -8.19 3.67
C VAL A 74 -6.50 -6.79 3.69
N LEU A 75 -7.17 -5.84 3.02
CA LEU A 75 -6.73 -4.43 3.03
C LEU A 75 -6.75 -3.87 4.44
N GLU A 76 -7.78 -4.19 5.21
CA GLU A 76 -7.89 -3.74 6.59
C GLU A 76 -6.72 -4.27 7.43
N THR A 77 -6.40 -5.55 7.28
CA THR A 77 -5.28 -6.16 8.02
C THR A 77 -3.95 -5.51 7.65
N ILE A 78 -3.73 -5.27 6.35
CA ILE A 78 -2.51 -4.61 5.90
C ILE A 78 -2.40 -3.22 6.52
N SER A 79 -3.49 -2.44 6.45
CA SER A 79 -3.52 -1.09 6.99
C SER A 79 -3.26 -1.09 8.49
N THR A 80 -3.92 -1.97 9.23
CA THR A 80 -3.75 -2.05 10.68
C THR A 80 -2.33 -2.44 11.04
N ARG A 81 -1.76 -3.41 10.36
CA ARG A 81 -0.38 -3.84 10.63
C ARG A 81 0.62 -2.74 10.31
N ILE A 82 0.50 -2.10 9.15
CA ILE A 82 1.47 -1.07 8.76
C ILE A 82 1.42 0.09 9.74
N THR A 83 0.23 0.57 10.09
CA THR A 83 0.12 1.72 10.98
C THR A 83 0.53 1.40 12.42
N ASN A 84 0.43 0.13 12.84
CA ASN A 84 0.85 -0.28 14.17
C ASN A 84 2.35 -0.60 14.23
N GLU A 85 2.91 -1.17 13.18
CA GLU A 85 4.30 -1.66 13.20
C GLU A 85 5.30 -0.66 12.62
N VAL A 86 4.83 0.28 11.80
CA VAL A 86 5.69 1.29 11.18
C VAL A 86 5.25 2.65 11.71
N SER A 87 5.90 3.12 12.76
CA SER A 87 5.45 4.30 13.52
C SER A 87 5.42 5.59 12.69
N GLU A 88 6.23 5.67 11.65
CA GLU A 88 6.31 6.85 10.79
C GLU A 88 5.13 6.92 9.79
N VAL A 89 4.35 5.86 9.69
CA VAL A 89 3.22 5.77 8.76
C VAL A 89 1.92 5.77 9.57
N ASN A 90 1.04 6.71 9.25
CA ASN A 90 -0.26 6.79 9.94
C ASN A 90 -1.45 6.73 8.98
N ARG A 91 -1.20 6.41 7.72
CA ARG A 91 -2.28 6.33 6.74
C ARG A 91 -1.88 5.39 5.60
N VAL A 92 -2.81 4.52 5.22
CA VAL A 92 -2.62 3.62 4.08
C VAL A 92 -3.74 3.90 3.09
N VAL A 93 -3.38 4.12 1.82
CA VAL A 93 -4.35 4.33 0.75
C VAL A 93 -4.08 3.32 -0.36
N VAL A 94 -5.10 3.04 -1.16
CA VAL A 94 -5.00 2.11 -2.28
C VAL A 94 -5.26 2.87 -3.57
N ASP A 95 -4.34 2.74 -4.53
CA ASP A 95 -4.48 3.34 -5.84
C ASP A 95 -5.33 2.42 -6.72
N ILE A 96 -6.46 2.92 -7.18
CA ILE A 96 -7.41 2.14 -7.99
C ILE A 96 -7.45 2.60 -9.45
N THR A 97 -6.32 3.09 -9.94
CA THR A 97 -6.21 3.59 -11.31
C THR A 97 -5.66 2.50 -12.23
N SER A 98 -6.33 2.27 -13.34
CA SER A 98 -5.87 1.32 -14.35
C SER A 98 -4.75 1.91 -15.19
N LYS A 99 -4.02 1.05 -15.88
CA LYS A 99 -3.07 1.48 -16.90
C LYS A 99 -3.62 1.07 -18.26
N PRO A 100 -3.91 2.00 -19.19
CA PRO A 100 -3.92 3.44 -18.97
C PRO A 100 -5.10 3.90 -18.14
N PRO A 101 -5.14 5.13 -17.60
CA PRO A 101 -4.19 6.22 -17.85
C PRO A 101 -3.00 6.30 -16.90
N GLY A 102 -3.05 5.63 -15.75
CA GLY A 102 -1.94 5.67 -14.82
C GLY A 102 -0.90 4.62 -15.15
N THR A 103 0.37 4.91 -14.88
CA THR A 103 1.42 3.91 -15.01
C THR A 103 1.43 3.03 -13.76
N ILE A 104 2.12 1.88 -13.83
CA ILE A 104 2.26 1.00 -12.67
C ILE A 104 3.12 1.71 -11.63
N GLU A 105 4.26 2.23 -12.05
CA GLU A 105 5.14 3.01 -11.17
C GLU A 105 4.59 4.43 -11.03
N TRP A 106 4.83 5.02 -9.85
CA TRP A 106 4.40 6.39 -9.58
C TRP A 106 5.38 7.43 -10.11
N GLU A 107 6.58 7.00 -10.46
CA GLU A 107 7.60 7.90 -11.01
C GLU A 107 8.29 7.28 -12.21
#